data_f3d6451fa64ea91f68aff6f138ec6090
#
_entry.id   f3d6451fa64ea91f68aff6f138ec6090
#
_cell.length_a   1.000
_cell.length_b   1.000
_cell.length_c   1.000
_cell.angle_alpha   90.00
_cell.angle_beta   90.00
_cell.angle_gamma   90.00
#
_symmetry.space_group_name_H-M   'P 1'
#
loop_
_entity.id
_entity.type
_entity.pdbx_description
1 polymer ?
#
loop_
_entity_poly.entity_id
_entity_poly.type
_entity_poly.pdbx_seq_one_letter_code
_entity_poly.pdbx_strand_id
1 'polypeptide(L)'
;MTLKKTINEFLTHCKFEKNLNSKTLKAYKTDLSQFLNFIESEGLCMDVRKIDKVSLKKYLQKLSSSKMKTIKRKMACLKAMFNYLEYENDDFYSPFRRLKIRLKDAFVLPTVMTIDEIRQILNMLYKSLHCIDKKTYKYKSMVRDIAVVELLFATGMRVSELCQLKVGDVDFEQNSIRIFGKGNKERVIQICQRETIRALQSYINLFSHPLQPNQPFFINRLGSRLSTQSVRIMVKNLIKQSNINKHITPHTFRHSFATLLLEEDVDIKYIQTLLGHSSITTTQIYTHVSTEKQKKILLTKHPRRKIKI
;
A
#
# COMPACT_ATOMS: atom_id res chain seq x y z
N MET A 1 -24.07 -28.66 -10.21
CA MET A 1 -22.67 -28.19 -9.88
C MET A 1 -22.71 -27.47 -8.54
N THR A 2 -22.02 -28.01 -7.51
CA THR A 2 -22.10 -27.42 -6.16
C THR A 2 -21.27 -26.15 -6.05
N LEU A 3 -21.80 -25.11 -5.39
CA LEU A 3 -21.11 -23.83 -5.18
C LEU A 3 -19.73 -24.00 -4.52
N LYS A 4 -19.60 -24.92 -3.56
CA LYS A 4 -18.33 -25.22 -2.88
C LYS A 4 -17.26 -25.75 -3.84
N LYS A 5 -17.61 -26.65 -4.76
CA LYS A 5 -16.70 -27.20 -5.78
C LYS A 5 -16.28 -26.08 -6.73
N THR A 6 -17.23 -25.30 -7.20
CA THR A 6 -16.99 -24.14 -8.09
C THR A 6 -16.03 -23.10 -7.49
N ILE A 7 -16.20 -22.78 -6.20
CA ILE A 7 -15.30 -21.85 -5.50
C ILE A 7 -13.86 -22.38 -5.52
N ASN A 8 -13.67 -23.65 -5.29
CA ASN A 8 -12.33 -24.25 -5.27
C ASN A 8 -11.68 -24.24 -6.67
N GLU A 9 -12.44 -24.60 -7.70
CA GLU A 9 -11.99 -24.55 -9.10
C GLU A 9 -11.61 -23.12 -9.52
N PHE A 10 -12.45 -22.15 -9.21
CA PHE A 10 -12.16 -20.74 -9.47
C PHE A 10 -10.91 -20.24 -8.73
N LEU A 11 -10.71 -20.60 -7.47
CA LEU A 11 -9.51 -20.22 -6.70
C LEU A 11 -8.24 -20.88 -7.28
N THR A 12 -8.36 -22.10 -7.80
CA THR A 12 -7.27 -22.81 -8.50
C THR A 12 -6.91 -22.09 -9.81
N HIS A 13 -7.91 -21.75 -10.63
CA HIS A 13 -7.75 -20.93 -11.83
C HIS A 13 -7.08 -19.57 -11.49
N CYS A 14 -7.56 -18.88 -10.47
CA CYS A 14 -6.97 -17.60 -10.02
C CYS A 14 -5.51 -17.74 -9.61
N LYS A 15 -5.12 -18.86 -9.01
CA LYS A 15 -3.76 -19.12 -8.55
C LYS A 15 -2.81 -19.48 -9.68
N PHE A 16 -3.19 -20.42 -10.54
CA PHE A 16 -2.27 -21.04 -11.49
C PHE A 16 -2.34 -20.43 -12.89
N GLU A 17 -3.51 -20.01 -13.36
CA GLU A 17 -3.67 -19.45 -14.69
C GLU A 17 -3.64 -17.91 -14.68
N LYS A 18 -4.32 -17.27 -13.71
CA LYS A 18 -4.30 -15.80 -13.55
C LYS A 18 -3.11 -15.31 -12.77
N ASN A 19 -2.33 -16.19 -12.15
CA ASN A 19 -1.17 -15.88 -11.31
C ASN A 19 -1.42 -14.71 -10.32
N LEU A 20 -2.58 -14.75 -9.65
CA LEU A 20 -2.95 -13.71 -8.70
C LEU A 20 -2.08 -13.81 -7.44
N ASN A 21 -1.70 -12.65 -6.89
CA ASN A 21 -0.90 -12.59 -5.68
C ASN A 21 -1.65 -13.18 -4.46
N SER A 22 -0.89 -13.66 -3.48
CA SER A 22 -1.41 -14.33 -2.28
C SER A 22 -2.42 -13.50 -1.48
N LYS A 23 -2.27 -12.17 -1.44
CA LYS A 23 -3.22 -11.26 -0.75
C LYS A 23 -4.57 -11.21 -1.46
N THR A 24 -4.58 -11.15 -2.78
CA THR A 24 -5.81 -11.19 -3.59
C THR A 24 -6.50 -12.53 -3.45
N LEU A 25 -5.75 -13.64 -3.52
CA LEU A 25 -6.29 -14.99 -3.32
C LEU A 25 -6.92 -15.15 -1.93
N LYS A 26 -6.24 -14.66 -0.87
CA LYS A 26 -6.78 -14.67 0.50
C LYS A 26 -8.08 -13.86 0.61
N ALA A 27 -8.14 -12.67 -0.03
CA ALA A 27 -9.35 -11.85 -0.05
C ALA A 27 -10.49 -12.56 -0.79
N TYR A 28 -10.22 -13.15 -1.95
CA TYR A 28 -11.20 -13.91 -2.73
C TYR A 28 -11.71 -15.11 -1.94
N LYS A 29 -10.81 -15.90 -1.34
CA LYS A 29 -11.21 -17.02 -0.48
C LYS A 29 -12.14 -16.59 0.65
N THR A 30 -11.81 -15.49 1.34
CA THR A 30 -12.64 -14.94 2.42
C THR A 30 -14.01 -14.49 1.91
N ASP A 31 -14.06 -13.76 0.79
CA ASP A 31 -15.30 -13.23 0.23
C ASP A 31 -16.22 -14.34 -0.26
N LEU A 32 -15.67 -15.35 -0.94
CA LEU A 32 -16.42 -16.50 -1.46
C LEU A 32 -16.90 -17.43 -0.32
N SER A 33 -16.09 -17.64 0.72
CA SER A 33 -16.53 -18.36 1.91
C SER A 33 -17.70 -17.66 2.61
N GLN A 34 -17.67 -16.34 2.71
CA GLN A 34 -18.78 -15.58 3.29
C GLN A 34 -20.06 -15.65 2.43
N PHE A 35 -19.92 -15.70 1.13
CA PHE A 35 -21.04 -15.89 0.22
C PHE A 35 -21.62 -17.31 0.34
N LEU A 36 -20.76 -18.34 0.41
CA LEU A 36 -21.17 -19.73 0.65
C LEU A 36 -21.99 -19.86 1.93
N ASN A 37 -21.45 -19.33 3.05
CA ASN A 37 -22.16 -19.33 4.34
C ASN A 37 -23.49 -18.57 4.28
N PHE A 38 -23.59 -17.50 3.47
CA PHE A 38 -24.86 -16.82 3.24
C PHE A 38 -25.86 -17.70 2.53
N ILE A 39 -25.49 -18.38 1.46
CA ILE A 39 -26.37 -19.28 0.71
C ILE A 39 -26.88 -20.41 1.62
N GLU A 40 -26.01 -20.99 2.46
CA GLU A 40 -26.35 -22.02 3.43
C GLU A 40 -27.30 -21.48 4.52
N SER A 41 -27.00 -20.30 5.10
CA SER A 41 -27.82 -19.71 6.18
C SER A 41 -29.21 -19.27 5.75
N GLU A 42 -29.40 -18.94 4.48
CA GLU A 42 -30.69 -18.55 3.91
C GLU A 42 -31.45 -19.75 3.33
N GLY A 43 -30.94 -20.97 3.48
CA GLY A 43 -31.58 -22.18 2.93
C GLY A 43 -31.69 -22.18 1.40
N LEU A 44 -30.82 -21.41 0.71
CA LEU A 44 -30.83 -21.30 -0.74
C LEU A 44 -30.16 -22.53 -1.38
N CYS A 45 -30.50 -22.79 -2.64
CA CYS A 45 -29.95 -23.93 -3.35
C CYS A 45 -28.43 -23.79 -3.55
N MET A 46 -27.69 -24.82 -3.17
CA MET A 46 -26.23 -24.91 -3.32
C MET A 46 -25.76 -25.19 -4.75
N ASP A 47 -26.70 -25.44 -5.69
CA ASP A 47 -26.35 -25.53 -7.10
C ASP A 47 -26.09 -24.14 -7.67
N VAL A 48 -24.88 -23.90 -8.15
CA VAL A 48 -24.47 -22.61 -8.70
C VAL A 48 -25.34 -22.17 -9.89
N ARG A 49 -25.92 -23.11 -10.63
CA ARG A 49 -26.82 -22.84 -11.76
C ARG A 49 -28.16 -22.23 -11.33
N LYS A 50 -28.56 -22.47 -10.08
CA LYS A 50 -29.81 -21.96 -9.50
C LYS A 50 -29.63 -20.63 -8.76
N ILE A 51 -28.39 -20.13 -8.64
CA ILE A 51 -28.10 -18.82 -8.06
C ILE A 51 -28.46 -17.74 -9.10
N ASP A 52 -29.50 -17.00 -8.82
CA ASP A 52 -30.06 -15.99 -9.71
C ASP A 52 -29.80 -14.54 -9.24
N LYS A 53 -30.33 -13.58 -9.98
CA LYS A 53 -30.24 -12.15 -9.61
C LYS A 53 -30.94 -11.83 -8.27
N VAL A 54 -31.95 -12.63 -7.86
CA VAL A 54 -32.68 -12.41 -6.61
C VAL A 54 -31.79 -12.77 -5.43
N SER A 55 -31.10 -13.92 -5.51
CA SER A 55 -30.10 -14.37 -4.52
C SER A 55 -28.99 -13.35 -4.34
N LEU A 56 -28.47 -12.78 -5.46
CA LEU A 56 -27.44 -11.74 -5.40
C LEU A 56 -27.95 -10.43 -4.79
N LYS A 57 -29.20 -10.05 -5.05
CA LYS A 57 -29.82 -8.86 -4.40
C LYS A 57 -30.01 -9.06 -2.91
N LYS A 58 -30.45 -10.26 -2.46
CA LYS A 58 -30.54 -10.60 -1.04
C LYS A 58 -29.18 -10.53 -0.36
N TYR A 59 -28.13 -11.06 -0.99
CA TYR A 59 -26.76 -10.93 -0.47
C TYR A 59 -26.32 -9.48 -0.37
N LEU A 60 -26.61 -8.67 -1.38
CA LEU A 60 -26.32 -7.23 -1.37
C LEU A 60 -27.03 -6.51 -0.21
N GLN A 61 -28.30 -6.85 0.06
CA GLN A 61 -29.05 -6.32 1.21
C GLN A 61 -28.39 -6.71 2.55
N LYS A 62 -27.93 -7.96 2.69
CA LYS A 62 -27.19 -8.41 3.88
C LYS A 62 -25.88 -7.65 4.08
N LEU A 63 -25.26 -7.19 3.01
CA LEU A 63 -24.04 -6.39 3.03
C LEU A 63 -24.26 -4.90 3.30
N SER A 64 -25.50 -4.42 3.42
CA SER A 64 -25.85 -2.99 3.53
C SER A 64 -25.16 -2.26 4.69
N SER A 65 -24.89 -2.94 5.80
CA SER A 65 -24.14 -2.42 6.95
C SER A 65 -22.63 -2.30 6.73
N SER A 66 -22.11 -2.84 5.62
CA SER A 66 -20.68 -2.83 5.31
C SER A 66 -20.29 -1.53 4.59
N LYS A 67 -19.00 -1.16 4.70
CA LYS A 67 -18.46 -0.02 3.93
C LYS A 67 -18.61 -0.28 2.42
N MET A 68 -18.99 0.75 1.66
CA MET A 68 -19.23 0.68 0.22
C MET A 68 -18.06 0.01 -0.55
N LYS A 69 -16.81 0.34 -0.21
CA LYS A 69 -15.62 -0.30 -0.80
C LYS A 69 -15.57 -1.82 -0.56
N THR A 70 -16.06 -2.29 0.60
CA THR A 70 -16.14 -3.72 0.91
C THR A 70 -17.22 -4.39 0.07
N ILE A 71 -18.38 -3.76 -0.06
CA ILE A 71 -19.47 -4.26 -0.92
C ILE A 71 -19.00 -4.39 -2.36
N LYS A 72 -18.38 -3.35 -2.92
CA LYS A 72 -17.83 -3.36 -4.28
C LYS A 72 -16.84 -4.49 -4.49
N ARG A 73 -15.89 -4.68 -3.54
CA ARG A 73 -14.89 -5.75 -3.62
C ARG A 73 -15.53 -7.13 -3.64
N LYS A 74 -16.50 -7.38 -2.74
CA LYS A 74 -17.21 -8.67 -2.67
C LYS A 74 -18.01 -8.94 -3.94
N MET A 75 -18.76 -7.94 -4.43
CA MET A 75 -19.52 -8.10 -5.66
C MET A 75 -18.61 -8.28 -6.89
N ALA A 76 -17.46 -7.62 -6.94
CA ALA A 76 -16.47 -7.82 -8.00
C ALA A 76 -15.86 -9.23 -7.96
N CYS A 77 -15.60 -9.78 -6.76
CA CYS A 77 -15.11 -11.15 -6.59
C CYS A 77 -16.14 -12.17 -7.10
N LEU A 78 -17.41 -12.02 -6.70
CA LEU A 78 -18.49 -12.87 -7.19
C LEU A 78 -18.66 -12.77 -8.72
N LYS A 79 -18.65 -11.55 -9.24
CA LYS A 79 -18.73 -11.34 -10.70
C LYS A 79 -17.59 -12.05 -11.43
N ALA A 80 -16.36 -11.98 -10.88
CA ALA A 80 -15.21 -12.68 -11.46
C ALA A 80 -15.40 -14.20 -11.47
N MET A 81 -15.95 -14.80 -10.39
CA MET A 81 -16.25 -16.21 -10.32
C MET A 81 -17.34 -16.63 -11.31
N PHE A 82 -18.43 -15.87 -11.39
CA PHE A 82 -19.51 -16.19 -12.33
C PHE A 82 -19.12 -15.99 -13.81
N ASN A 83 -18.24 -15.01 -14.10
CA ASN A 83 -17.67 -14.85 -15.44
C ASN A 83 -16.70 -16.00 -15.79
N TYR A 84 -15.94 -16.52 -14.81
CA TYR A 84 -15.12 -17.71 -15.00
C TYR A 84 -15.99 -18.92 -15.38
N LEU A 85 -17.09 -19.14 -14.65
CA LEU A 85 -18.03 -20.22 -14.95
C LEU A 85 -18.63 -20.11 -16.34
N GLU A 86 -18.99 -18.92 -16.76
CA GLU A 86 -19.56 -18.63 -18.07
C GLU A 86 -18.54 -18.85 -19.19
N TYR A 87 -17.25 -18.66 -18.91
CA TYR A 87 -16.17 -18.97 -19.82
C TYR A 87 -15.90 -20.47 -19.96
N GLU A 88 -15.96 -21.20 -18.83
CA GLU A 88 -15.69 -22.65 -18.80
C GLU A 88 -16.88 -23.53 -19.26
N ASN A 89 -18.10 -22.97 -19.34
CA ASN A 89 -19.31 -23.74 -19.62
C ASN A 89 -20.23 -22.96 -20.56
N ASP A 90 -20.36 -23.40 -21.79
CA ASP A 90 -21.16 -22.75 -22.83
C ASP A 90 -22.66 -22.61 -22.46
N ASP A 91 -23.19 -23.54 -21.69
CA ASP A 91 -24.61 -23.56 -21.25
C ASP A 91 -24.83 -22.78 -19.93
N PHE A 92 -23.81 -22.10 -19.41
CA PHE A 92 -23.94 -21.33 -18.19
C PHE A 92 -24.05 -19.84 -18.46
N TYR A 93 -25.11 -19.21 -17.94
CA TYR A 93 -25.33 -17.77 -18.05
C TYR A 93 -25.14 -17.08 -16.68
N SER A 94 -24.17 -16.18 -16.59
CA SER A 94 -23.89 -15.42 -15.38
C SER A 94 -25.09 -14.58 -14.93
N PRO A 95 -25.55 -14.68 -13.67
CA PRO A 95 -26.65 -13.88 -13.15
C PRO A 95 -26.32 -12.38 -13.15
N PHE A 96 -25.04 -12.01 -13.28
CA PHE A 96 -24.61 -10.63 -13.42
C PHE A 96 -24.96 -9.98 -14.77
N ARG A 97 -25.23 -10.75 -15.83
CA ARG A 97 -25.69 -10.20 -17.11
C ARG A 97 -26.96 -9.34 -16.96
N ARG A 98 -27.88 -9.78 -16.10
CA ARG A 98 -29.18 -9.12 -15.85
C ARG A 98 -29.20 -8.27 -14.57
N LEU A 99 -28.03 -8.09 -13.92
CA LEU A 99 -27.92 -7.36 -12.65
C LEU A 99 -27.25 -6.00 -12.88
N LYS A 100 -28.05 -4.95 -12.95
CA LYS A 100 -27.55 -3.57 -13.01
C LYS A 100 -27.42 -3.00 -11.61
N ILE A 101 -26.25 -3.11 -11.00
CA ILE A 101 -25.93 -2.51 -9.69
C ILE A 101 -25.06 -1.27 -9.91
N ARG A 102 -25.55 -0.12 -9.50
CA ARG A 102 -24.79 1.14 -9.47
C ARG A 102 -24.41 1.45 -8.01
N LEU A 103 -23.25 1.01 -7.59
CA LEU A 103 -22.70 1.33 -6.28
C LEU A 103 -21.94 2.65 -6.39
N LYS A 104 -22.55 3.75 -6.01
CA LYS A 104 -21.90 5.07 -5.98
C LYS A 104 -21.01 5.16 -4.73
N ASP A 105 -19.74 5.54 -4.89
CA ASP A 105 -18.93 5.96 -3.76
C ASP A 105 -19.20 7.43 -3.49
N ALA A 106 -19.30 7.79 -2.22
CA ALA A 106 -19.14 9.18 -1.84
C ALA A 106 -17.68 9.58 -2.17
N PHE A 107 -17.51 10.66 -2.92
CA PHE A 107 -16.20 11.22 -3.16
C PHE A 107 -15.70 11.85 -1.86
N VAL A 108 -14.73 11.20 -1.24
CA VAL A 108 -14.06 11.70 -0.03
C VAL A 108 -12.66 12.14 -0.44
N LEU A 109 -12.37 13.41 -0.25
CA LEU A 109 -11.02 13.93 -0.47
C LEU A 109 -10.01 13.19 0.41
N PRO A 110 -8.85 12.78 -0.13
CA PRO A 110 -7.82 12.14 0.66
C PRO A 110 -7.31 13.08 1.76
N THR A 111 -7.11 12.56 2.96
CA THR A 111 -6.45 13.31 4.03
C THR A 111 -5.00 13.59 3.64
N VAL A 112 -4.60 14.85 3.70
CA VAL A 112 -3.25 15.34 3.41
C VAL A 112 -2.71 16.03 4.66
N MET A 113 -1.42 15.85 4.95
CA MET A 113 -0.70 16.59 5.99
C MET A 113 -0.13 17.88 5.43
N THR A 114 -0.20 18.93 6.22
CA THR A 114 0.53 20.18 5.94
C THR A 114 2.01 20.02 6.26
N ILE A 115 2.84 20.96 5.77
CA ILE A 115 4.27 20.99 6.11
C ILE A 115 4.48 21.15 7.62
N ASP A 116 3.63 21.94 8.30
CA ASP A 116 3.72 22.16 9.75
C ASP A 116 3.39 20.90 10.55
N GLU A 117 2.38 20.13 10.12
CA GLU A 117 2.08 18.84 10.75
C GLU A 117 3.24 17.84 10.59
N ILE A 118 3.86 17.81 9.41
CA ILE A 118 5.03 16.94 9.17
C ILE A 118 6.22 17.42 10.01
N ARG A 119 6.46 18.73 10.08
CA ARG A 119 7.49 19.35 10.94
C ARG A 119 7.26 18.99 12.41
N GLN A 120 6.02 19.06 12.88
CA GLN A 120 5.64 18.71 14.25
C GLN A 120 5.97 17.25 14.57
N ILE A 121 5.63 16.31 13.68
CA ILE A 121 5.95 14.88 13.84
C ILE A 121 7.46 14.67 13.90
N LEU A 122 8.23 15.24 12.97
CA LEU A 122 9.68 15.08 12.92
C LEU A 122 10.35 15.71 14.13
N ASN A 123 9.98 16.93 14.52
CA ASN A 123 10.51 17.60 15.70
C ASN A 123 10.25 16.79 16.98
N MET A 124 9.06 16.24 17.14
CA MET A 124 8.72 15.38 18.27
C MET A 124 9.62 14.13 18.31
N LEU A 125 9.82 13.48 17.18
CA LEU A 125 10.67 12.29 17.07
C LEU A 125 12.13 12.61 17.45
N TYR A 126 12.71 13.66 16.86
CA TYR A 126 14.10 14.04 17.13
C TYR A 126 14.28 14.51 18.58
N LYS A 127 13.37 15.32 19.13
CA LYS A 127 13.40 15.71 20.56
C LYS A 127 13.32 14.50 21.48
N SER A 128 12.42 13.56 21.20
CA SER A 128 12.27 12.34 21.98
C SER A 128 13.54 11.48 21.97
N LEU A 129 14.26 11.45 20.84
CA LEU A 129 15.50 10.69 20.71
C LEU A 129 16.58 11.21 21.68
N HIS A 130 16.68 12.52 21.88
CA HIS A 130 17.68 13.11 22.81
C HIS A 130 17.44 12.76 24.29
N CYS A 131 16.21 12.39 24.64
CA CYS A 131 15.83 12.04 26.01
C CYS A 131 15.97 10.54 26.33
N ILE A 132 16.41 9.71 25.36
CA ILE A 132 16.50 8.26 25.54
C ILE A 132 17.95 7.83 25.66
N ASP A 133 18.24 6.99 26.65
CA ASP A 133 19.58 6.40 26.82
C ASP A 133 19.94 5.54 25.58
N LYS A 134 21.10 5.88 24.98
CA LYS A 134 21.62 5.26 23.74
C LYS A 134 21.89 3.77 23.86
N LYS A 135 22.07 3.24 25.06
CA LYS A 135 22.30 1.80 25.30
C LYS A 135 21.03 0.97 25.24
N THR A 136 19.85 1.60 25.26
CA THR A 136 18.57 0.91 25.30
C THR A 136 18.07 0.49 23.92
N TYR A 137 17.29 -0.61 23.85
CA TYR A 137 16.58 -0.96 22.63
C TYR A 137 15.55 0.12 22.22
N LYS A 138 15.04 0.88 23.20
CA LYS A 138 14.13 2.01 22.94
C LYS A 138 14.79 3.07 22.06
N TYR A 139 16.07 3.38 22.31
CA TYR A 139 16.86 4.28 21.46
C TYR A 139 16.99 3.72 20.03
N LYS A 140 17.41 2.45 19.89
CA LYS A 140 17.50 1.80 18.57
C LYS A 140 16.16 1.83 17.82
N SER A 141 15.06 1.52 18.52
CA SER A 141 13.72 1.57 17.94
C SER A 141 13.35 2.98 17.45
N MET A 142 13.67 4.02 18.23
CA MET A 142 13.40 5.41 17.87
C MET A 142 14.19 5.85 16.64
N VAL A 143 15.48 5.50 16.56
CA VAL A 143 16.30 5.78 15.35
C VAL A 143 15.74 5.11 14.11
N ARG A 144 15.28 3.85 14.23
CA ARG A 144 14.58 3.17 13.13
C ARG A 144 13.30 3.90 12.74
N ASP A 145 12.49 4.31 13.71
CA ASP A 145 11.20 4.93 13.47
C ASP A 145 11.37 6.31 12.81
N ILE A 146 12.42 7.06 13.17
CA ILE A 146 12.82 8.29 12.47
C ILE A 146 13.19 7.98 11.01
N ALA A 147 14.05 6.99 10.77
CA ALA A 147 14.46 6.62 9.43
C ALA A 147 13.26 6.18 8.56
N VAL A 148 12.30 5.46 9.13
CA VAL A 148 11.06 5.06 8.46
C VAL A 148 10.20 6.28 8.09
N VAL A 149 10.00 7.24 9.01
CA VAL A 149 9.18 8.43 8.77
C VAL A 149 9.83 9.35 7.74
N GLU A 150 11.14 9.61 7.89
CA GLU A 150 11.91 10.40 6.93
C GLU A 150 11.81 9.79 5.52
N LEU A 151 11.99 8.47 5.39
CA LEU A 151 11.96 7.80 4.09
C LEU A 151 10.56 7.78 3.47
N LEU A 152 9.51 7.55 4.26
CA LEU A 152 8.12 7.62 3.78
C LEU A 152 7.81 9.00 3.21
N PHE A 153 8.27 10.06 3.87
CA PHE A 153 8.03 11.42 3.43
C PHE A 153 8.93 11.82 2.27
N ALA A 154 10.22 11.45 2.29
CA ALA A 154 11.17 11.80 1.23
C ALA A 154 10.89 11.15 -0.13
N THR A 155 10.20 10.01 -0.14
CA THR A 155 10.03 9.21 -1.37
C THR A 155 8.57 8.97 -1.76
N GLY A 156 7.63 9.17 -0.84
CA GLY A 156 6.24 8.81 -1.05
C GLY A 156 6.01 7.32 -1.35
N MET A 157 6.96 6.44 -1.03
CA MET A 157 6.85 5.00 -1.30
C MET A 157 5.70 4.35 -0.53
N ARG A 158 5.22 3.20 -1.02
CA ARG A 158 4.21 2.42 -0.29
C ARG A 158 4.84 1.77 0.94
N VAL A 159 4.07 1.64 2.01
CA VAL A 159 4.55 0.95 3.23
C VAL A 159 5.01 -0.49 2.95
N SER A 160 4.40 -1.17 1.98
CA SER A 160 4.85 -2.51 1.57
C SER A 160 6.18 -2.49 0.84
N GLU A 161 6.46 -1.46 0.04
CA GLU A 161 7.73 -1.26 -0.64
C GLU A 161 8.82 -0.96 0.39
N LEU A 162 8.58 -0.06 1.34
CA LEU A 162 9.49 0.23 2.45
C LEU A 162 9.86 -1.03 3.25
N CYS A 163 8.85 -1.84 3.62
CA CYS A 163 9.12 -3.06 4.38
C CYS A 163 9.82 -4.15 3.54
N GLN A 164 9.77 -4.07 2.22
CA GLN A 164 10.43 -5.03 1.32
C GLN A 164 11.85 -4.61 0.93
N LEU A 165 12.27 -3.38 1.23
CA LEU A 165 13.63 -2.92 0.93
C LEU A 165 14.66 -3.88 1.49
N LYS A 166 15.69 -4.13 0.69
CA LYS A 166 16.91 -4.85 1.06
C LYS A 166 18.06 -3.87 1.22
N VAL A 167 19.11 -4.31 1.89
CA VAL A 167 20.33 -3.50 2.07
C VAL A 167 20.90 -3.07 0.72
N GLY A 168 20.99 -3.97 -0.24
CA GLY A 168 21.50 -3.68 -1.58
C GLY A 168 20.59 -2.82 -2.46
N ASP A 169 19.39 -2.45 -1.98
CA ASP A 169 18.49 -1.53 -2.69
C ASP A 169 18.78 -0.06 -2.32
N VAL A 170 19.60 0.19 -1.30
CA VAL A 170 19.93 1.54 -0.80
C VAL A 170 21.38 1.82 -1.14
N ASP A 171 21.61 2.77 -2.03
CA ASP A 171 22.92 3.24 -2.43
C ASP A 171 23.22 4.57 -1.74
N PHE A 172 24.13 4.55 -0.77
CA PHE A 172 24.56 5.74 -0.02
C PHE A 172 25.58 6.60 -0.77
N GLU A 173 26.28 6.05 -1.75
CA GLU A 173 27.23 6.81 -2.57
C GLU A 173 26.48 7.68 -3.57
N GLN A 174 25.50 7.08 -4.26
CA GLN A 174 24.66 7.80 -5.22
C GLN A 174 23.42 8.44 -4.56
N ASN A 175 23.21 8.26 -3.24
CA ASN A 175 22.04 8.72 -2.52
C ASN A 175 20.73 8.31 -3.21
N SER A 176 20.62 7.04 -3.60
CA SER A 176 19.48 6.52 -4.35
C SER A 176 18.89 5.26 -3.71
N ILE A 177 17.61 5.02 -3.99
CA ILE A 177 16.90 3.82 -3.55
C ILE A 177 16.21 3.18 -4.75
N ARG A 178 16.47 1.89 -4.93
CA ARG A 178 15.78 1.03 -5.88
C ARG A 178 14.53 0.44 -5.24
N ILE A 179 13.38 0.63 -5.86
CA ILE A 179 12.09 0.23 -5.33
C ILE A 179 11.40 -0.72 -6.30
N PHE A 180 11.03 -1.90 -5.82
CA PHE A 180 10.27 -2.88 -6.57
C PHE A 180 8.76 -2.72 -6.30
N GLY A 181 8.01 -2.37 -7.33
CA GLY A 181 6.56 -2.18 -7.29
C GLY A 181 5.77 -3.44 -7.65
N LYS A 182 4.45 -3.30 -7.77
CA LYS A 182 3.56 -4.38 -8.19
C LYS A 182 3.89 -4.82 -9.63
N GLY A 183 3.97 -6.13 -9.85
CA GLY A 183 4.30 -6.71 -11.16
C GLY A 183 5.79 -6.61 -11.51
N ASN A 184 6.65 -6.60 -10.49
CA ASN A 184 8.12 -6.54 -10.62
C ASN A 184 8.63 -5.30 -11.39
N LYS A 185 7.83 -4.23 -11.41
CA LYS A 185 8.27 -2.95 -12.00
C LYS A 185 9.24 -2.27 -11.04
N GLU A 186 10.41 -1.94 -11.55
CA GLU A 186 11.48 -1.30 -10.81
C GLU A 186 11.46 0.21 -11.06
N ARG A 187 11.79 0.99 -10.02
CA ARG A 187 12.08 2.42 -10.13
C ARG A 187 13.18 2.81 -9.16
N VAL A 188 13.99 3.76 -9.54
CA VAL A 188 15.01 4.38 -8.69
C VAL A 188 14.54 5.76 -8.26
N ILE A 189 14.64 6.07 -6.97
CA ILE A 189 14.35 7.41 -6.43
C ILE A 189 15.62 7.97 -5.80
N GLN A 190 15.94 9.22 -6.16
CA GLN A 190 17.05 9.97 -5.56
C GLN A 190 16.64 10.54 -4.19
N ILE A 191 17.48 10.41 -3.19
CA ILE A 191 17.31 11.05 -1.88
C ILE A 191 18.19 12.29 -1.86
N CYS A 192 17.56 13.46 -1.98
CA CYS A 192 18.28 14.72 -2.08
C CYS A 192 18.37 15.48 -0.75
N GLN A 193 17.70 15.00 0.29
CA GLN A 193 17.62 15.67 1.59
C GLN A 193 18.64 15.07 2.56
N ARG A 194 19.56 15.91 3.04
CA ARG A 194 20.67 15.47 3.93
C ARG A 194 20.18 14.83 5.22
N GLU A 195 19.08 15.34 5.78
CA GLU A 195 18.50 14.82 7.02
C GLU A 195 17.99 13.39 6.84
N THR A 196 17.33 13.12 5.74
CA THR A 196 16.85 11.76 5.40
C THR A 196 18.04 10.80 5.25
N ILE A 197 19.10 11.21 4.54
CA ILE A 197 20.31 10.40 4.38
C ILE A 197 20.94 10.10 5.74
N ARG A 198 21.12 11.15 6.59
CA ARG A 198 21.67 10.99 7.94
C ARG A 198 20.82 10.05 8.80
N ALA A 199 19.50 10.14 8.73
CA ALA A 199 18.61 9.23 9.46
C ALA A 199 18.81 7.77 9.04
N LEU A 200 18.93 7.51 7.74
CA LEU A 200 19.20 6.16 7.22
C LEU A 200 20.57 5.65 7.60
N GLN A 201 21.61 6.49 7.54
CA GLN A 201 22.98 6.15 7.97
C GLN A 201 23.02 5.86 9.47
N SER A 202 22.39 6.71 10.29
CA SER A 202 22.31 6.49 11.75
C SER A 202 21.62 5.18 12.08
N TYR A 203 20.57 4.84 11.33
CA TYR A 203 19.87 3.57 11.50
C TYR A 203 20.79 2.38 11.17
N ILE A 204 21.44 2.38 9.99
CA ILE A 204 22.24 1.25 9.55
C ILE A 204 23.46 1.03 10.47
N ASN A 205 24.07 2.11 10.95
CA ASN A 205 25.21 2.05 11.88
C ASN A 205 24.85 1.43 13.25
N LEU A 206 23.62 1.65 13.72
CA LEU A 206 23.16 1.09 15.01
C LEU A 206 22.71 -0.37 14.91
N PHE A 207 22.23 -0.78 13.77
CA PHE A 207 21.75 -2.14 13.53
C PHE A 207 22.80 -3.01 12.85
N SER A 208 24.09 -2.67 12.99
CA SER A 208 25.26 -3.35 12.39
C SER A 208 25.15 -4.89 12.43
N HIS A 209 24.43 -5.43 11.47
CA HIS A 209 24.55 -6.82 11.04
C HIS A 209 25.50 -6.88 9.85
N PRO A 210 26.16 -8.01 9.56
CA PRO A 210 26.90 -8.14 8.34
C PRO A 210 25.95 -7.81 7.18
N LEU A 211 26.22 -6.68 6.51
CA LEU A 211 25.33 -6.05 5.52
C LEU A 211 25.35 -6.87 4.22
N GLN A 212 24.70 -8.02 4.25
CA GLN A 212 24.51 -8.77 3.02
C GLN A 212 23.43 -8.09 2.15
N PRO A 213 23.67 -7.85 0.87
CA PRO A 213 22.76 -7.11 -0.01
C PRO A 213 21.32 -7.62 -0.01
N ASN A 214 21.13 -8.91 0.21
CA ASN A 214 19.82 -9.56 0.18
C ASN A 214 19.03 -9.50 1.49
N GLN A 215 19.63 -9.01 2.59
CA GLN A 215 18.95 -8.89 3.87
C GLN A 215 17.95 -7.73 3.89
N PRO A 216 16.87 -7.84 4.71
CA PRO A 216 15.93 -6.73 4.89
C PRO A 216 16.65 -5.48 5.40
N PHE A 217 16.37 -4.32 4.77
CA PHE A 217 16.92 -3.05 5.24
C PHE A 217 16.33 -2.67 6.62
N PHE A 218 15.00 -2.69 6.76
CA PHE A 218 14.37 -2.42 8.06
C PHE A 218 14.03 -3.72 8.79
N ILE A 219 14.51 -3.84 10.01
CA ILE A 219 14.31 -5.01 10.88
C ILE A 219 13.56 -4.66 12.17
N ASN A 220 12.91 -5.67 12.74
CA ASN A 220 12.24 -5.62 14.02
C ASN A 220 13.21 -5.99 15.18
N ARG A 221 12.70 -6.08 16.41
CA ARG A 221 13.49 -6.46 17.60
C ARG A 221 14.15 -7.83 17.49
N LEU A 222 13.55 -8.75 16.72
CA LEU A 222 14.00 -10.12 16.55
C LEU A 222 14.97 -10.29 15.36
N GLY A 223 15.43 -9.19 14.74
CA GLY A 223 16.28 -9.24 13.53
C GLY A 223 15.54 -9.60 12.25
N SER A 224 14.24 -9.87 12.32
CA SER A 224 13.42 -10.20 11.16
C SER A 224 12.89 -8.94 10.49
N ARG A 225 12.45 -9.07 9.23
CA ARG A 225 11.88 -7.96 8.43
C ARG A 225 10.78 -7.21 9.19
N LEU A 226 10.86 -5.87 9.17
CA LEU A 226 9.80 -5.02 9.74
C LEU A 226 8.49 -5.21 8.99
N SER A 227 7.40 -5.48 9.72
CA SER A 227 6.10 -5.74 9.11
C SER A 227 5.36 -4.44 8.76
N THR A 228 4.52 -4.47 7.72
CA THR A 228 3.65 -3.33 7.38
C THR A 228 2.69 -2.99 8.51
N GLN A 229 2.31 -3.97 9.33
CA GLN A 229 1.46 -3.75 10.49
C GLN A 229 2.19 -3.01 11.60
N SER A 230 3.46 -3.38 11.86
CA SER A 230 4.31 -2.66 12.84
C SER A 230 4.47 -1.19 12.46
N VAL A 231 4.71 -0.90 11.16
CA VAL A 231 4.80 0.50 10.69
C VAL A 231 3.47 1.25 10.86
N ARG A 232 2.33 0.62 10.60
CA ARG A 232 1.01 1.25 10.82
C ARG A 232 0.75 1.56 12.30
N ILE A 233 1.12 0.63 13.20
CA ILE A 233 0.97 0.82 14.64
C ILE A 233 1.91 1.95 15.10
N MET A 234 3.15 1.95 14.64
CA MET A 234 4.12 3.00 14.92
C MET A 234 3.58 4.37 14.51
N VAL A 235 3.16 4.55 13.25
CA VAL A 235 2.57 5.81 12.76
C VAL A 235 1.35 6.21 13.61
N LYS A 236 0.44 5.27 13.91
CA LYS A 236 -0.73 5.55 14.76
C LYS A 236 -0.33 6.09 16.14
N ASN A 237 0.71 5.50 16.75
CA ASN A 237 1.19 5.94 18.07
C ASN A 237 1.86 7.32 18.01
N LEU A 238 2.66 7.59 16.97
CA LEU A 238 3.26 8.91 16.73
C LEU A 238 2.20 10.00 16.59
N ILE A 239 1.13 9.75 15.85
CA ILE A 239 0.06 10.73 15.66
C ILE A 239 -0.69 11.01 16.97
N LYS A 240 -0.92 9.98 17.80
CA LYS A 240 -1.49 10.20 19.14
C LYS A 240 -0.65 11.10 20.02
N GLN A 241 0.69 11.03 19.91
CA GLN A 241 1.64 11.83 20.69
C GLN A 241 1.82 13.24 20.13
N SER A 242 1.55 13.44 18.85
CA SER A 242 1.77 14.72 18.16
C SER A 242 0.60 15.70 18.27
N ASN A 243 -0.49 15.37 18.97
CA ASN A 243 -1.71 16.17 19.09
C ASN A 243 -2.34 16.59 17.74
N ILE A 244 -2.06 15.84 16.67
CA ILE A 244 -2.64 16.09 15.34
C ILE A 244 -4.01 15.40 15.27
N ASN A 245 -5.07 16.17 15.12
CA ASN A 245 -6.45 15.65 15.05
C ASN A 245 -6.81 15.22 13.61
N LYS A 246 -6.02 14.33 13.03
CA LYS A 246 -6.27 13.73 11.70
C LYS A 246 -5.98 12.24 11.72
N HIS A 247 -6.71 11.48 10.93
CA HIS A 247 -6.42 10.06 10.72
C HIS A 247 -5.27 9.88 9.74
N ILE A 248 -4.04 9.88 10.25
CA ILE A 248 -2.82 9.74 9.45
C ILE A 248 -2.36 8.28 9.41
N THR A 249 -2.04 7.82 8.22
CA THR A 249 -1.54 6.47 7.91
C THR A 249 -0.31 6.57 7.01
N PRO A 250 0.46 5.48 6.79
CA PRO A 250 1.54 5.51 5.79
C PRO A 250 1.08 5.91 4.38
N HIS A 251 -0.18 5.67 4.02
CA HIS A 251 -0.74 6.16 2.76
C HIS A 251 -0.94 7.68 2.76
N THR A 252 -1.22 8.27 3.92
CA THR A 252 -1.34 9.72 4.06
C THR A 252 0.00 10.41 3.76
N PHE A 253 1.15 9.86 4.20
CA PHE A 253 2.48 10.36 3.83
C PHE A 253 2.65 10.41 2.31
N ARG A 254 2.26 9.36 1.61
CA ARG A 254 2.33 9.31 0.14
C ARG A 254 1.41 10.32 -0.55
N HIS A 255 0.18 10.49 -0.04
CA HIS A 255 -0.75 11.51 -0.56
C HIS A 255 -0.21 12.92 -0.31
N SER A 256 0.33 13.17 0.88
CA SER A 256 0.95 14.46 1.22
C SER A 256 2.17 14.76 0.35
N PHE A 257 3.05 13.78 0.13
CA PHE A 257 4.17 13.91 -0.79
C PHE A 257 3.70 14.33 -2.19
N ALA A 258 2.68 13.66 -2.75
CA ALA A 258 2.14 13.97 -4.06
C ALA A 258 1.52 15.37 -4.12
N THR A 259 0.67 15.72 -3.15
CA THR A 259 -0.04 17.00 -3.10
C THR A 259 0.93 18.15 -2.91
N LEU A 260 1.87 18.03 -1.97
CA LEU A 260 2.87 19.08 -1.71
C LEU A 260 3.84 19.30 -2.89
N LEU A 261 4.12 18.27 -3.69
CA LEU A 261 4.87 18.45 -4.93
C LEU A 261 4.04 19.14 -6.01
N LEU A 262 2.73 18.85 -6.10
CA LEU A 262 1.81 19.59 -7.00
C LEU A 262 1.72 21.07 -6.62
N GLU A 263 1.65 21.39 -5.32
CA GLU A 263 1.67 22.77 -4.81
C GLU A 263 2.99 23.53 -5.12
N GLU A 264 4.07 22.79 -5.37
CA GLU A 264 5.35 23.33 -5.84
C GLU A 264 5.48 23.30 -7.38
N ASP A 265 4.36 23.22 -8.11
CA ASP A 265 4.29 23.23 -9.59
C ASP A 265 5.04 22.05 -10.26
N VAL A 266 5.17 20.92 -9.59
CA VAL A 266 5.73 19.72 -10.23
C VAL A 266 4.69 19.06 -11.10
N ASP A 267 4.99 18.83 -12.36
CA ASP A 267 4.09 18.17 -13.31
C ASP A 267 3.61 16.80 -12.78
N ILE A 268 2.30 16.57 -12.84
CA ILE A 268 1.66 15.36 -12.34
C ILE A 268 2.23 14.07 -12.94
N LYS A 269 2.74 14.10 -14.17
CA LYS A 269 3.38 12.95 -14.82
C LYS A 269 4.69 12.57 -14.14
N TYR A 270 5.46 13.56 -13.65
CA TYR A 270 6.66 13.29 -12.85
C TYR A 270 6.31 12.69 -11.50
N ILE A 271 5.29 13.22 -10.83
CA ILE A 271 4.81 12.71 -9.55
C ILE A 271 4.33 11.26 -9.73
N GLN A 272 3.59 10.96 -10.79
CA GLN A 272 3.16 9.60 -11.11
C GLN A 272 4.34 8.65 -11.32
N THR A 273 5.38 9.09 -12.02
CA THR A 273 6.62 8.30 -12.23
C THR A 273 7.34 8.05 -10.90
N LEU A 274 7.54 9.08 -10.08
CA LEU A 274 8.15 8.97 -8.75
C LEU A 274 7.39 7.98 -7.86
N LEU A 275 6.07 8.03 -7.90
CA LEU A 275 5.21 7.16 -7.10
C LEU A 275 5.06 5.75 -7.68
N GLY A 276 5.36 5.52 -8.96
CA GLY A 276 5.14 4.23 -9.62
C GLY A 276 3.65 3.87 -9.68
N HIS A 277 2.81 4.79 -10.21
CA HIS A 277 1.40 4.50 -10.47
C HIS A 277 1.25 3.71 -11.76
N SER A 278 0.67 2.51 -11.67
CA SER A 278 0.50 1.57 -12.80
C SER A 278 -0.72 1.86 -13.67
N SER A 279 -1.45 2.91 -13.40
CA SER A 279 -2.72 3.22 -14.08
C SER A 279 -2.61 4.47 -14.91
N ILE A 280 -2.06 4.35 -16.09
CA ILE A 280 -2.44 5.04 -17.34
C ILE A 280 -1.70 4.30 -18.47
N THR A 281 -2.42 4.03 -19.53
CA THR A 281 -2.09 3.25 -20.73
C THR A 281 -0.92 3.81 -21.57
N THR A 282 0.00 4.60 -21.00
CA THR A 282 1.12 5.27 -21.69
C THR A 282 2.46 5.09 -21.01
N THR A 283 2.71 3.95 -20.39
CA THR A 283 3.98 3.66 -19.67
C THR A 283 5.17 3.49 -20.63
N GLN A 284 4.96 3.43 -21.93
CA GLN A 284 6.07 3.24 -22.90
C GLN A 284 6.81 4.52 -23.29
N ILE A 285 6.29 5.71 -22.99
CA ILE A 285 6.91 6.99 -23.42
C ILE A 285 7.81 7.61 -22.33
N TYR A 286 7.70 7.22 -21.06
CA TYR A 286 8.35 7.90 -19.93
C TYR A 286 9.41 7.10 -19.17
N THR A 287 9.95 6.03 -19.75
CA THR A 287 11.08 5.27 -19.18
C THR A 287 12.39 6.07 -19.12
N HIS A 288 12.42 7.27 -19.67
CA HIS A 288 13.59 8.15 -19.71
C HIS A 288 13.35 9.54 -19.11
N VAL A 289 12.72 9.62 -17.93
CA VAL A 289 12.96 10.81 -17.11
C VAL A 289 14.40 10.74 -16.66
N SER A 290 15.28 11.60 -17.21
CA SER A 290 16.69 11.56 -16.87
C SER A 290 16.84 11.68 -15.36
N THR A 291 17.70 10.86 -14.76
CA THR A 291 18.02 10.87 -13.33
C THR A 291 18.38 12.27 -12.85
N GLU A 292 19.03 13.07 -13.71
CA GLU A 292 19.39 14.46 -13.46
C GLU A 292 18.15 15.35 -13.28
N LYS A 293 17.14 15.23 -14.14
CA LYS A 293 15.91 16.02 -14.04
C LYS A 293 15.11 15.66 -12.78
N GLN A 294 15.04 14.35 -12.44
CA GLN A 294 14.46 13.89 -11.18
C GLN A 294 15.19 14.48 -9.98
N LYS A 295 16.53 14.40 -9.97
CA LYS A 295 17.39 14.97 -8.93
C LYS A 295 17.16 16.49 -8.80
N LYS A 296 17.12 17.24 -9.90
CA LYS A 296 16.86 18.68 -9.89
C LYS A 296 15.51 19.01 -9.26
N ILE A 297 14.43 18.31 -9.64
CA ILE A 297 13.09 18.50 -9.05
C ILE A 297 13.10 18.22 -7.55
N LEU A 298 13.67 17.10 -7.11
CA LEU A 298 13.70 16.74 -5.69
C LEU A 298 14.62 17.67 -4.88
N LEU A 299 15.70 18.18 -5.46
CA LEU A 299 16.55 19.19 -4.82
C LEU A 299 15.83 20.52 -4.64
N THR A 300 15.07 20.98 -5.65
CA THR A 300 14.51 22.35 -5.68
C THR A 300 13.08 22.44 -5.15
N LYS A 301 12.26 21.40 -5.34
CA LYS A 301 10.80 21.42 -5.11
C LYS A 301 10.33 20.46 -4.00
N HIS A 302 11.25 19.69 -3.38
CA HIS A 302 10.81 18.76 -2.35
C HIS A 302 10.38 19.48 -1.06
N PRO A 303 9.18 19.17 -0.51
CA PRO A 303 8.62 19.90 0.65
C PRO A 303 9.49 19.78 1.92
N ARG A 304 10.28 18.72 2.06
CA ARG A 304 11.19 18.50 3.20
C ARG A 304 12.20 19.64 3.40
N ARG A 305 12.53 20.39 2.32
CA ARG A 305 13.41 21.57 2.38
C ARG A 305 12.88 22.68 3.30
N LYS A 306 11.55 22.81 3.41
CA LYS A 306 10.88 23.81 4.24
C LYS A 306 10.87 23.44 5.73
N ILE A 307 11.38 22.26 6.08
CA ILE A 307 11.41 21.74 7.45
C ILE A 307 12.86 21.79 7.96
N LYS A 308 13.16 22.76 8.81
CA LYS A 308 14.39 22.81 9.59
C LYS A 308 14.15 22.13 10.94
N ILE A 309 15.00 21.20 11.32
CA ILE A 309 14.96 20.44 12.58
C ILE A 309 16.29 20.66 13.30
#